data_8ba186c6b9058e514ef947d755c94a1b
#
_entry.id   8ba186c6b9058e514ef947d755c94a1b
#
_cell.length_a   1.000
_cell.length_b   1.000
_cell.length_c   1.000
_cell.angle_alpha   90.00
_cell.angle_beta   90.00
_cell.angle_gamma   90.00
#
_symmetry.space_group_name_H-M   'P 1'
#
loop_
_entity.id
_entity.type
_entity.pdbx_description
1 polymer ?
#
loop_
_entity_poly.entity_id
_entity_poly.type
_entity_poly.pdbx_seq_one_letter_code
_entity_poly.pdbx_strand_id
1 'polypeptide(L)'
;MKFKLLLLIALTVQITTVSAQGLTTSNQGFRNPVLPGFHADPSVCRAGDDFYLVNSTFQYFPGVPVFHSKDLIHWEQVGNCLTRPSQLDLTGLYKQGNPELGWTNAGVYATTIRENKGRFYMVTTVFPSRRHFYVWTDNPAGEWSEPIVIDFAIGSCDPTLYFEGDKCYFLWKEGDIKICEIDVETGKKIGEIHHLGTGLGGRYPEGPHIYKKDGYYYLMLAEGGTEQGHHVNILRSRNLFGPYEPNRANPILSHFNMEMQGSEIQGLGHADLVQAPDSTWWMICLGYRTSGYLLHVMGRETMLAPVRWDENAWPVVNGNGTLTTDMRCTTLSQVPMPLDPVREEFNYVKRDVPAASYSSIGLPWGWHSIGNPDYSRYSLTERKGWLRLKPTTTTLDKATSPTFVARRQTEKVFTVTTLVDASHIGEGMQAGITAYAAPLNQYDVIVEKRGGKLYAKGNIRIGELAHCDKEVSLNSNKVYLRITSDAAYYYMQVSDDGKRFQTLAKMDFRYVSTEVIGGFTGVMLGVFAQCTSLDNIYADFDWFEYKTNE
;
A
#
# COMPACT_ATOMS: atom_id res chain seq x y z
N MET A 1 -4.79 -5.69 -84.33
CA MET A 1 -3.86 -6.20 -83.36
C MET A 1 -3.92 -5.21 -82.14
N LYS A 2 -4.58 -5.62 -81.06
CA LYS A 2 -4.64 -4.86 -79.83
C LYS A 2 -3.90 -5.65 -78.72
N PHE A 3 -2.77 -5.12 -78.29
CA PHE A 3 -2.05 -5.67 -77.13
C PHE A 3 -2.74 -5.17 -75.83
N LYS A 4 -3.16 -6.12 -75.00
CA LYS A 4 -3.59 -5.87 -73.63
C LYS A 4 -2.37 -5.98 -72.71
N LEU A 5 -2.08 -4.86 -72.02
CA LEU A 5 -1.08 -4.79 -70.96
C LEU A 5 -1.69 -5.29 -69.65
N LEU A 6 -1.22 -6.42 -69.11
CA LEU A 6 -1.59 -6.85 -67.76
C LEU A 6 -0.64 -6.17 -66.75
N LEU A 7 -1.21 -5.42 -65.86
CA LEU A 7 -0.50 -4.82 -64.72
C LEU A 7 -0.54 -5.83 -63.56
N LEU A 8 0.62 -6.42 -63.23
CA LEU A 8 0.79 -7.24 -62.03
C LEU A 8 1.07 -6.30 -60.85
N ILE A 9 0.15 -6.20 -59.90
CA ILE A 9 0.38 -5.54 -58.62
C ILE A 9 1.00 -6.57 -57.69
N ALA A 10 2.30 -6.40 -57.37
CA ALA A 10 2.97 -7.18 -56.34
C ALA A 10 2.69 -6.55 -54.99
N LEU A 11 1.90 -7.26 -54.19
CA LEU A 11 1.68 -6.92 -52.75
C LEU A 11 2.89 -7.39 -51.95
N THR A 12 3.77 -6.50 -51.58
CA THR A 12 4.85 -6.78 -50.60
C THR A 12 4.28 -6.77 -49.21
N VAL A 13 4.09 -7.94 -48.63
CA VAL A 13 3.83 -8.12 -47.19
C VAL A 13 5.16 -7.91 -46.47
N GLN A 14 5.30 -6.75 -45.78
CA GLN A 14 6.37 -6.57 -44.82
C GLN A 14 6.08 -7.40 -43.59
N ILE A 15 6.78 -8.52 -43.45
CA ILE A 15 6.83 -9.27 -42.19
C ILE A 15 7.80 -8.51 -41.29
N THR A 16 7.27 -7.75 -40.35
CA THR A 16 8.06 -7.23 -39.22
C THR A 16 8.41 -8.42 -38.32
N THR A 17 9.63 -8.91 -38.45
CA THR A 17 10.23 -9.82 -37.48
C THR A 17 10.44 -9.02 -36.20
N VAL A 18 9.58 -9.21 -35.21
CA VAL A 18 9.88 -8.83 -33.83
C VAL A 18 11.04 -9.71 -33.38
N SER A 19 12.23 -9.16 -33.41
CA SER A 19 13.41 -9.77 -32.82
C SER A 19 13.14 -9.90 -31.32
N ALA A 20 12.96 -11.13 -30.84
CA ALA A 20 13.07 -11.44 -29.44
C ALA A 20 14.51 -11.06 -29.02
N GLN A 21 14.68 -9.89 -28.42
CA GLN A 21 15.93 -9.56 -27.76
C GLN A 21 16.13 -10.62 -26.68
N GLY A 22 17.17 -11.40 -26.85
CA GLY A 22 17.57 -12.40 -25.89
C GLY A 22 17.78 -11.72 -24.55
N LEU A 23 17.13 -12.26 -23.52
CA LEU A 23 17.37 -11.94 -22.12
C LEU A 23 18.87 -12.12 -21.84
N THR A 24 19.63 -11.03 -21.93
CA THR A 24 20.95 -11.01 -21.35
C THR A 24 20.74 -11.01 -19.85
N THR A 25 21.09 -12.10 -19.19
CA THR A 25 21.25 -12.18 -17.73
C THR A 25 22.39 -11.26 -17.34
N SER A 26 22.13 -9.95 -17.27
CA SER A 26 23.06 -9.01 -16.67
C SER A 26 22.87 -9.12 -15.16
N ASN A 27 23.95 -9.25 -14.41
CA ASN A 27 24.03 -9.03 -12.96
C ASN A 27 23.66 -7.56 -12.66
N GLN A 28 22.41 -7.18 -12.90
CA GLN A 28 21.93 -5.84 -12.65
C GLN A 28 21.47 -5.75 -11.20
N GLY A 29 21.87 -4.68 -10.53
CA GLY A 29 21.34 -4.30 -9.24
C GLY A 29 19.83 -4.04 -9.31
N PHE A 30 19.24 -3.80 -8.16
CA PHE A 30 17.86 -3.34 -8.03
C PHE A 30 17.82 -2.12 -7.10
N ARG A 31 16.69 -1.42 -7.11
CA ARG A 31 16.49 -0.26 -6.25
C ARG A 31 15.49 -0.57 -5.15
N ASN A 32 15.81 -0.11 -3.94
CA ASN A 32 14.87 0.01 -2.84
C ASN A 32 14.21 1.40 -2.84
N PRO A 33 12.92 1.47 -2.51
CA PRO A 33 12.00 0.38 -2.17
C PRO A 33 11.62 -0.46 -3.40
N VAL A 34 11.38 -1.77 -3.21
CA VAL A 34 10.84 -2.65 -4.27
C VAL A 34 9.32 -2.46 -4.44
N LEU A 35 8.63 -1.93 -3.43
CA LEU A 35 7.27 -1.40 -3.54
C LEU A 35 7.28 0.03 -2.96
N PRO A 36 7.37 1.05 -3.81
CA PRO A 36 7.38 2.44 -3.40
C PRO A 36 5.99 2.94 -2.98
N GLY A 37 5.97 3.93 -2.08
CA GLY A 37 4.76 4.46 -1.49
C GLY A 37 4.29 3.65 -0.28
N PHE A 38 3.14 3.98 0.24
CA PHE A 38 2.58 3.36 1.44
C PHE A 38 2.32 1.85 1.26
N HIS A 39 3.31 1.03 1.57
CA HIS A 39 3.31 -0.43 1.60
C HIS A 39 4.00 -0.91 2.87
N ALA A 40 3.34 -0.65 4.00
CA ALA A 40 3.85 -0.94 5.33
C ALA A 40 3.70 -2.41 5.73
N ASP A 41 4.50 -2.83 6.71
CA ASP A 41 4.39 -4.12 7.39
C ASP A 41 4.33 -5.31 6.41
N PRO A 42 5.33 -5.43 5.50
CA PRO A 42 5.29 -6.45 4.47
C PRO A 42 5.48 -7.85 5.04
N SER A 43 4.70 -8.80 4.53
CA SER A 43 4.95 -10.22 4.74
C SER A 43 4.92 -10.96 3.42
N VAL A 44 5.77 -11.99 3.29
CA VAL A 44 5.99 -12.72 2.05
C VAL A 44 5.94 -14.23 2.26
N CYS A 45 5.38 -14.95 1.28
CA CYS A 45 5.52 -16.40 1.19
C CYS A 45 5.90 -16.82 -0.23
N ARG A 46 6.41 -18.04 -0.36
CA ARG A 46 6.73 -18.66 -1.63
C ARG A 46 5.85 -19.88 -1.88
N ALA A 47 5.34 -20.00 -3.10
CA ALA A 47 4.61 -21.16 -3.59
C ALA A 47 5.24 -21.63 -4.92
N GLY A 48 6.01 -22.72 -4.88
CA GLY A 48 6.79 -23.15 -6.04
C GLY A 48 7.86 -22.12 -6.41
N ASP A 49 7.75 -21.56 -7.62
CA ASP A 49 8.65 -20.52 -8.15
C ASP A 49 8.07 -19.11 -8.05
N ASP A 50 6.92 -18.98 -7.40
CA ASP A 50 6.19 -17.72 -7.24
C ASP A 50 6.29 -17.19 -5.82
N PHE A 51 6.33 -15.86 -5.70
CA PHE A 51 6.28 -15.15 -4.43
C PHE A 51 5.00 -14.34 -4.33
N TYR A 52 4.42 -14.31 -3.13
CA TYR A 52 3.25 -13.52 -2.81
C TYR A 52 3.53 -12.66 -1.58
N LEU A 53 3.15 -11.39 -1.66
CA LEU A 53 3.39 -10.39 -0.61
C LEU A 53 2.10 -9.66 -0.28
N VAL A 54 1.94 -9.34 1.01
CA VAL A 54 0.83 -8.54 1.54
C VAL A 54 1.34 -7.39 2.39
N ASN A 55 0.52 -6.33 2.51
CA ASN A 55 0.79 -5.16 3.33
C ASN A 55 -0.43 -4.74 4.14
N SER A 56 -0.22 -4.04 5.25
CA SER A 56 -1.28 -3.37 6.01
C SER A 56 -1.90 -2.21 5.23
N THR A 57 -3.18 -1.94 5.47
CA THR A 57 -3.91 -0.88 4.77
C THR A 57 -4.58 0.13 5.69
N PHE A 58 -4.57 -0.11 6.99
CA PHE A 58 -5.21 0.74 7.99
C PHE A 58 -6.65 1.10 7.59
N GLN A 59 -6.99 2.38 7.50
CA GLN A 59 -8.32 2.88 7.16
C GLN A 59 -8.74 2.71 5.70
N TYR A 60 -7.85 2.24 4.83
CA TYR A 60 -8.14 2.15 3.41
C TYR A 60 -8.80 0.84 3.01
N PHE A 61 -9.77 0.94 2.10
CA PHE A 61 -10.49 -0.20 1.52
C PHE A 61 -10.31 -0.19 -0.02
N PRO A 62 -10.11 -1.35 -0.67
CA PRO A 62 -10.08 -2.70 -0.11
C PRO A 62 -8.85 -2.91 0.79
N GLY A 63 -8.98 -3.85 1.73
CA GLY A 63 -7.92 -4.18 2.69
C GLY A 63 -6.98 -5.25 2.17
N VAL A 64 -5.70 -5.10 2.54
CA VAL A 64 -4.63 -6.09 2.35
C VAL A 64 -4.40 -6.44 0.86
N PRO A 65 -3.66 -5.61 0.12
CA PRO A 65 -3.28 -5.90 -1.25
C PRO A 65 -2.43 -7.18 -1.32
N VAL A 66 -2.62 -7.94 -2.38
CA VAL A 66 -1.83 -9.13 -2.70
C VAL A 66 -0.99 -8.80 -3.93
N PHE A 67 0.32 -8.90 -3.76
CA PHE A 67 1.28 -8.75 -4.83
C PHE A 67 1.86 -10.11 -5.22
N HIS A 68 2.15 -10.28 -6.49
CA HIS A 68 2.81 -11.43 -7.08
C HIS A 68 4.15 -11.04 -7.69
N SER A 69 5.16 -11.89 -7.56
CA SER A 69 6.49 -11.72 -8.14
C SER A 69 7.11 -13.06 -8.50
N LYS A 70 8.03 -13.03 -9.48
CA LYS A 70 8.91 -14.16 -9.84
C LYS A 70 10.34 -13.98 -9.31
N ASP A 71 10.68 -12.78 -8.81
CA ASP A 71 12.07 -12.41 -8.50
C ASP A 71 12.25 -11.59 -7.22
N LEU A 72 11.19 -11.33 -6.45
CA LEU A 72 11.16 -10.48 -5.25
C LEU A 72 11.45 -8.98 -5.51
N ILE A 73 11.81 -8.61 -6.74
CA ILE A 73 12.19 -7.24 -7.13
C ILE A 73 11.02 -6.55 -7.83
N HIS A 74 10.40 -7.24 -8.79
CA HIS A 74 9.30 -6.74 -9.60
C HIS A 74 7.99 -7.36 -9.13
N TRP A 75 7.05 -6.51 -8.78
CA TRP A 75 5.77 -6.90 -8.19
C TRP A 75 4.60 -6.37 -9.00
N GLU A 76 3.58 -7.18 -9.20
CA GLU A 76 2.28 -6.76 -9.71
C GLU A 76 1.19 -7.00 -8.66
N GLN A 77 0.27 -6.07 -8.50
CA GLN A 77 -0.88 -6.29 -7.62
C GLN A 77 -1.91 -7.16 -8.34
N VAL A 78 -2.17 -8.35 -7.79
CA VAL A 78 -3.09 -9.34 -8.38
C VAL A 78 -4.46 -9.39 -7.71
N GLY A 79 -4.61 -8.75 -6.55
CA GLY A 79 -5.86 -8.74 -5.81
C GLY A 79 -5.76 -8.01 -4.47
N ASN A 80 -6.76 -8.26 -3.63
CA ASN A 80 -6.81 -7.88 -2.22
C ASN A 80 -7.45 -9.02 -1.43
N CYS A 81 -6.97 -9.27 -0.20
CA CYS A 81 -7.55 -10.32 0.65
C CYS A 81 -8.94 -9.94 1.18
N LEU A 82 -9.17 -8.66 1.46
CA LEU A 82 -10.38 -8.17 2.13
C LEU A 82 -11.11 -7.19 1.21
N THR A 83 -12.08 -7.71 0.46
CA THR A 83 -12.80 -6.97 -0.59
C THR A 83 -14.27 -6.76 -0.29
N ARG A 84 -14.80 -7.36 0.79
CA ARG A 84 -16.21 -7.32 1.16
C ARG A 84 -16.41 -6.72 2.55
N PRO A 85 -17.50 -5.95 2.78
CA PRO A 85 -17.83 -5.45 4.12
C PRO A 85 -18.02 -6.56 5.17
N SER A 86 -18.43 -7.78 4.76
CA SER A 86 -18.52 -8.96 5.64
C SER A 86 -17.15 -9.41 6.17
N GLN A 87 -16.10 -9.24 5.37
CA GLN A 87 -14.73 -9.55 5.77
C GLN A 87 -14.12 -8.42 6.62
N LEU A 88 -14.39 -7.15 6.24
CA LEU A 88 -13.78 -5.97 6.83
C LEU A 88 -14.80 -4.84 6.93
N ASP A 89 -15.39 -4.64 8.11
CA ASP A 89 -16.24 -3.50 8.41
C ASP A 89 -15.41 -2.35 9.02
N LEU A 90 -15.22 -1.31 8.24
CA LEU A 90 -14.53 -0.09 8.64
C LEU A 90 -15.49 1.05 9.03
N THR A 91 -16.80 0.83 9.01
CA THR A 91 -17.80 1.90 9.28
C THR A 91 -17.79 2.37 10.74
N GLY A 92 -17.35 1.53 11.66
CA GLY A 92 -17.29 1.82 13.10
C GLY A 92 -15.98 2.38 13.60
N LEU A 93 -14.94 2.43 12.79
CA LEU A 93 -13.58 2.81 13.21
C LEU A 93 -13.52 4.18 13.90
N TYR A 94 -14.35 5.10 13.46
CA TYR A 94 -14.32 6.48 13.88
C TYR A 94 -15.32 6.82 14.99
N LYS A 95 -16.27 5.93 15.25
CA LYS A 95 -17.24 6.09 16.36
C LYS A 95 -16.66 5.72 17.71
N GLN A 96 -15.63 4.88 17.73
CA GLN A 96 -14.96 4.42 18.95
C GLN A 96 -13.79 5.30 19.33
N GLY A 97 -13.66 6.49 18.71
CA GLY A 97 -12.56 7.44 18.79
C GLY A 97 -11.74 7.34 20.06
N ASN A 98 -10.55 6.75 19.95
CA ASN A 98 -9.48 7.11 20.87
C ASN A 98 -8.79 8.33 20.28
N PRO A 99 -8.97 9.53 20.84
CA PRO A 99 -8.34 10.75 20.35
C PRO A 99 -6.81 10.66 20.34
N GLU A 100 -6.24 9.76 21.16
CA GLU A 100 -4.80 9.54 21.27
C GLU A 100 -4.22 8.75 20.09
N LEU A 101 -5.05 8.00 19.33
CA LEU A 101 -4.57 7.20 18.22
C LEU A 101 -4.54 7.94 16.87
N GLY A 102 -5.11 9.13 16.77
CA GLY A 102 -5.24 9.81 15.47
C GLY A 102 -6.04 9.00 14.45
N TRP A 103 -6.54 9.66 13.42
CA TRP A 103 -7.44 9.06 12.42
C TRP A 103 -6.73 8.09 11.44
N THR A 104 -5.41 8.15 11.35
CA THR A 104 -4.56 7.33 10.48
C THR A 104 -4.01 6.08 11.16
N ASN A 105 -4.46 5.81 12.38
CA ASN A 105 -4.03 4.68 13.20
C ASN A 105 -5.15 3.67 13.47
N ALA A 106 -6.21 3.67 12.68
CA ALA A 106 -7.30 2.70 12.78
C ALA A 106 -7.33 1.79 11.56
N GLY A 107 -7.98 0.63 11.66
CA GLY A 107 -8.19 -0.30 10.56
C GLY A 107 -7.26 -1.51 10.58
N VAL A 108 -6.82 -1.94 9.42
CA VAL A 108 -6.05 -3.19 9.23
C VAL A 108 -4.57 -2.94 9.53
N TYR A 109 -4.10 -3.51 10.63
CA TYR A 109 -2.69 -3.47 11.06
C TYR A 109 -1.85 -4.53 10.33
N ALA A 110 -0.65 -4.81 10.86
CA ALA A 110 0.27 -5.73 10.22
C ALA A 110 -0.39 -7.06 9.85
N THR A 111 -0.07 -7.49 8.66
CA THR A 111 -0.62 -8.69 8.03
C THR A 111 0.50 -9.69 7.79
N THR A 112 0.19 -10.97 7.95
CA THR A 112 1.13 -12.04 7.59
C THR A 112 0.49 -12.96 6.56
N ILE A 113 1.23 -13.32 5.51
CA ILE A 113 0.81 -14.33 4.54
C ILE A 113 1.67 -15.58 4.69
N ARG A 114 1.02 -16.75 4.65
CA ARG A 114 1.70 -18.06 4.65
C ARG A 114 1.03 -18.98 3.64
N GLU A 115 1.83 -19.80 2.98
CA GLU A 115 1.36 -20.90 2.13
C GLU A 115 1.58 -22.23 2.89
N ASN A 116 0.59 -23.09 2.86
CA ASN A 116 0.69 -24.46 3.37
C ASN A 116 -0.15 -25.41 2.53
N LYS A 117 0.50 -26.38 1.89
CA LYS A 117 -0.14 -27.45 1.09
C LYS A 117 -1.05 -26.92 -0.03
N GLY A 118 -0.65 -25.84 -0.71
CA GLY A 118 -1.39 -25.23 -1.81
C GLY A 118 -2.46 -24.22 -1.36
N ARG A 119 -2.64 -24.00 -0.06
CA ARG A 119 -3.57 -23.00 0.47
C ARG A 119 -2.81 -21.83 1.08
N PHE A 120 -3.26 -20.63 0.78
CA PHE A 120 -2.73 -19.39 1.31
C PHE A 120 -3.60 -18.91 2.46
N TYR A 121 -2.95 -18.43 3.52
CA TYR A 121 -3.57 -17.87 4.71
C TYR A 121 -3.05 -16.47 4.93
N MET A 122 -3.94 -15.50 5.12
CA MET A 122 -3.59 -14.14 5.54
C MET A 122 -4.21 -13.87 6.90
N VAL A 123 -3.38 -13.55 7.87
CA VAL A 123 -3.79 -13.23 9.24
C VAL A 123 -3.47 -11.78 9.57
N THR A 124 -4.35 -11.12 10.32
CA THR A 124 -4.21 -9.70 10.70
C THR A 124 -4.96 -9.37 11.98
N THR A 125 -4.79 -8.11 12.40
CA THR A 125 -5.55 -7.46 13.49
C THR A 125 -6.24 -6.21 12.96
N VAL A 126 -7.48 -5.96 13.37
CA VAL A 126 -8.18 -4.70 13.07
C VAL A 126 -8.31 -3.86 14.34
N PHE A 127 -7.82 -2.62 14.30
CA PHE A 127 -7.95 -1.63 15.36
C PHE A 127 -9.14 -0.69 15.13
N PRO A 128 -9.80 -0.19 16.18
CA PRO A 128 -9.52 -0.35 17.61
C PRO A 128 -10.13 -1.61 18.26
N SER A 129 -10.88 -2.43 17.52
CA SER A 129 -11.51 -3.65 18.07
C SER A 129 -10.50 -4.67 18.60
N ARG A 130 -9.26 -4.60 18.12
CA ARG A 130 -8.15 -5.53 18.41
C ARG A 130 -8.51 -6.99 18.14
N ARG A 131 -9.34 -7.19 17.13
CA ARG A 131 -9.81 -8.50 16.71
C ARG A 131 -8.80 -9.13 15.77
N HIS A 132 -8.31 -10.32 16.13
CA HIS A 132 -7.51 -11.14 15.24
C HIS A 132 -8.39 -12.06 14.43
N PHE A 133 -8.09 -12.19 13.16
CA PHE A 133 -8.73 -13.16 12.27
C PHE A 133 -7.80 -13.49 11.10
N TYR A 134 -8.11 -14.58 10.43
CA TYR A 134 -7.48 -14.91 9.16
C TYR A 134 -8.52 -15.26 8.11
N VAL A 135 -8.13 -15.08 6.87
CA VAL A 135 -8.82 -15.53 5.67
C VAL A 135 -7.92 -16.43 4.86
N TRP A 136 -8.47 -17.30 4.04
CA TRP A 136 -7.71 -18.22 3.23
C TRP A 136 -8.22 -18.30 1.79
N THR A 137 -7.39 -18.79 0.88
CA THR A 137 -7.73 -19.07 -0.52
C THR A 137 -6.79 -20.12 -1.10
N ASP A 138 -7.24 -20.82 -2.13
CA ASP A 138 -6.39 -21.69 -2.94
C ASP A 138 -5.82 -20.94 -4.17
N ASN A 139 -6.27 -19.69 -4.40
CA ASN A 139 -5.79 -18.81 -5.48
C ASN A 139 -5.63 -17.37 -4.98
N PRO A 140 -4.42 -16.88 -4.74
CA PRO A 140 -4.17 -15.53 -4.19
C PRO A 140 -4.72 -14.38 -5.06
N ALA A 141 -4.85 -14.58 -6.37
CA ALA A 141 -5.46 -13.63 -7.29
C ALA A 141 -6.99 -13.72 -7.34
N GLY A 142 -7.60 -14.66 -6.61
CA GLY A 142 -9.04 -14.92 -6.57
C GLY A 142 -9.72 -14.37 -5.33
N GLU A 143 -10.84 -14.99 -5.00
CA GLU A 143 -11.60 -14.67 -3.78
C GLU A 143 -10.97 -15.31 -2.54
N TRP A 144 -11.01 -14.57 -1.45
CA TRP A 144 -10.61 -15.03 -0.12
C TRP A 144 -11.84 -15.36 0.71
N SER A 145 -11.70 -16.33 1.61
CA SER A 145 -12.79 -16.80 2.48
C SER A 145 -13.40 -15.69 3.36
N GLU A 146 -14.53 -15.97 3.99
CA GLU A 146 -14.98 -15.20 5.14
C GLU A 146 -13.99 -15.37 6.32
N PRO A 147 -13.92 -14.38 7.23
CA PRO A 147 -12.96 -14.40 8.34
C PRO A 147 -13.19 -15.52 9.34
N ILE A 148 -12.11 -16.21 9.69
CA ILE A 148 -12.08 -17.11 10.84
C ILE A 148 -11.46 -16.35 12.01
N VAL A 149 -12.24 -16.13 13.06
CA VAL A 149 -11.86 -15.29 14.20
C VAL A 149 -11.07 -16.07 15.21
N ILE A 150 -9.99 -15.47 15.71
CA ILE A 150 -9.24 -15.92 16.87
C ILE A 150 -9.81 -15.20 18.10
N ASP A 151 -10.56 -15.90 18.93
CA ASP A 151 -11.34 -15.32 20.03
C ASP A 151 -10.62 -15.34 21.39
N PHE A 152 -9.56 -16.12 21.51
CA PHE A 152 -8.81 -16.29 22.77
C PHE A 152 -7.63 -15.32 22.92
N ALA A 153 -7.22 -14.64 21.84
CA ALA A 153 -6.14 -13.66 21.82
C ALA A 153 -6.72 -12.27 21.63
N ILE A 154 -6.80 -11.49 22.69
CA ILE A 154 -7.39 -10.14 22.67
C ILE A 154 -6.35 -9.13 23.12
N GLY A 155 -6.29 -8.00 22.45
CA GLY A 155 -5.57 -6.82 22.96
C GLY A 155 -4.22 -6.53 22.35
N SER A 156 -3.86 -7.15 21.24
CA SER A 156 -2.52 -7.08 20.66
C SER A 156 -2.53 -6.90 19.14
N CYS A 157 -1.35 -6.90 18.52
CA CYS A 157 -1.13 -6.69 17.08
C CYS A 157 -0.21 -7.78 16.50
N ASP A 158 0.01 -7.72 15.21
CA ASP A 158 1.02 -8.42 14.43
C ASP A 158 0.98 -9.95 14.60
N PRO A 159 -0.17 -10.58 14.31
CA PRO A 159 -0.27 -12.02 14.40
C PRO A 159 0.44 -12.69 13.22
N THR A 160 0.99 -13.87 13.46
CA THR A 160 1.48 -14.76 12.39
C THR A 160 1.00 -16.18 12.58
N LEU A 161 0.91 -16.92 11.46
CA LEU A 161 0.72 -18.37 11.46
C LEU A 161 2.06 -19.04 11.15
N TYR A 162 2.38 -20.10 11.89
CA TYR A 162 3.52 -20.97 11.65
C TYR A 162 3.04 -22.40 11.46
N PHE A 163 3.38 -23.01 10.33
CA PHE A 163 2.99 -24.40 10.03
C PHE A 163 4.18 -25.34 10.21
N GLU A 164 3.95 -26.45 10.91
CA GLU A 164 4.89 -27.54 11.05
C GLU A 164 4.19 -28.90 10.89
N GLY A 165 4.41 -29.55 9.76
CA GLY A 165 3.67 -30.77 9.42
C GLY A 165 2.18 -30.50 9.26
N ASP A 166 1.35 -31.17 10.08
CA ASP A 166 -0.10 -31.00 10.09
C ASP A 166 -0.58 -29.99 11.13
N LYS A 167 0.35 -29.38 11.87
CA LYS A 167 0.03 -28.43 12.93
C LYS A 167 0.14 -27.00 12.46
N CYS A 168 -0.78 -26.18 12.96
CA CYS A 168 -0.76 -24.73 12.80
C CYS A 168 -0.59 -24.06 14.17
N TYR A 169 0.34 -23.15 14.25
CA TYR A 169 0.58 -22.35 15.44
C TYR A 169 0.26 -20.90 15.17
N PHE A 170 -0.47 -20.29 16.08
CA PHE A 170 -0.78 -18.86 16.08
C PHE A 170 0.16 -18.15 17.04
N LEU A 171 0.88 -17.13 16.52
CA LEU A 171 1.75 -16.26 17.31
C LEU A 171 1.16 -14.85 17.34
N TRP A 172 1.32 -14.19 18.49
CA TRP A 172 0.90 -12.80 18.65
C TRP A 172 1.66 -12.13 19.79
N LYS A 173 1.59 -10.80 19.82
CA LYS A 173 2.15 -10.01 20.91
C LYS A 173 1.02 -9.55 21.84
N GLU A 174 1.10 -9.87 23.11
CA GLU A 174 0.18 -9.44 24.16
C GLU A 174 0.94 -9.33 25.49
N GLY A 175 1.55 -8.15 25.74
CA GLY A 175 2.57 -7.97 26.75
C GLY A 175 3.90 -8.55 26.30
N ASP A 176 4.00 -9.86 26.21
CA ASP A 176 5.10 -10.63 25.61
C ASP A 176 4.67 -11.32 24.30
N ILE A 177 5.61 -12.02 23.66
CA ILE A 177 5.33 -12.85 22.48
C ILE A 177 4.78 -14.19 22.96
N LYS A 178 3.64 -14.56 22.42
CA LYS A 178 2.92 -15.79 22.75
C LYS A 178 2.74 -16.67 21.53
N ILE A 179 2.62 -17.97 21.77
CA ILE A 179 2.35 -18.97 20.75
C ILE A 179 1.41 -20.04 21.32
N CYS A 180 0.48 -20.53 20.50
CA CYS A 180 -0.27 -21.75 20.79
C CYS A 180 -0.62 -22.49 19.50
N GLU A 181 -0.86 -23.79 19.60
CA GLU A 181 -1.44 -24.58 18.52
C GLU A 181 -2.91 -24.22 18.34
N ILE A 182 -3.36 -24.11 17.09
CA ILE A 182 -4.75 -23.88 16.73
C ILE A 182 -5.26 -24.92 15.73
N ASP A 183 -6.55 -25.16 15.76
CA ASP A 183 -7.26 -25.80 14.66
C ASP A 183 -7.44 -24.76 13.55
N VAL A 184 -6.74 -24.95 12.42
CA VAL A 184 -6.74 -23.99 11.31
C VAL A 184 -8.07 -23.93 10.54
N GLU A 185 -8.96 -24.88 10.72
CA GLU A 185 -10.30 -24.82 10.09
C GLU A 185 -11.29 -23.99 10.93
N THR A 186 -11.05 -23.85 12.23
CA THR A 186 -11.99 -23.18 13.14
C THR A 186 -11.42 -22.01 13.91
N GLY A 187 -10.09 -21.81 13.91
CA GLY A 187 -9.41 -20.80 14.71
C GLY A 187 -9.35 -21.10 16.21
N LYS A 188 -9.84 -22.25 16.64
CA LYS A 188 -9.89 -22.62 18.07
C LYS A 188 -8.52 -23.03 18.58
N LYS A 189 -8.23 -22.61 19.81
CA LYS A 189 -7.01 -22.98 20.52
C LYS A 189 -6.97 -24.49 20.81
N ILE A 190 -5.79 -25.09 20.59
CA ILE A 190 -5.46 -26.46 20.98
C ILE A 190 -4.33 -26.40 22.02
N GLY A 191 -4.56 -26.99 23.21
CA GLY A 191 -3.56 -27.04 24.27
C GLY A 191 -3.33 -25.69 24.96
N GLU A 192 -2.08 -25.48 25.42
CA GLU A 192 -1.68 -24.35 26.25
C GLU A 192 -1.07 -23.20 25.44
N ILE A 193 -1.10 -22.01 26.04
CA ILE A 193 -0.40 -20.83 25.52
C ILE A 193 1.02 -20.86 26.12
N HIS A 194 2.02 -20.76 25.25
CA HIS A 194 3.42 -20.67 25.65
C HIS A 194 3.93 -19.24 25.48
N HIS A 195 4.85 -18.84 26.35
CA HIS A 195 5.47 -17.52 26.39
C HIS A 195 6.89 -17.59 25.83
N LEU A 196 7.18 -16.85 24.76
CA LEU A 196 8.47 -16.89 24.06
C LEU A 196 9.43 -15.77 24.51
N GLY A 197 8.95 -14.81 25.31
CA GLY A 197 9.73 -13.70 25.86
C GLY A 197 9.24 -12.32 25.45
N THR A 198 9.90 -11.30 25.99
CA THR A 198 9.53 -9.89 25.87
C THR A 198 10.43 -9.11 24.90
N GLY A 199 11.13 -9.80 23.99
CA GLY A 199 12.16 -9.19 23.14
C GLY A 199 13.49 -8.96 23.87
N LEU A 200 14.31 -8.04 23.38
CA LEU A 200 15.65 -7.75 23.90
C LEU A 200 15.73 -6.45 24.72
N GLY A 201 14.59 -5.88 25.09
CA GLY A 201 14.50 -4.65 25.90
C GLY A 201 14.32 -3.36 25.09
N GLY A 202 14.13 -3.45 23.79
CA GLY A 202 13.70 -2.34 22.97
C GLY A 202 12.22 -1.98 23.19
N ARG A 203 11.81 -0.80 22.71
CA ARG A 203 10.40 -0.40 22.70
C ARG A 203 9.61 -1.30 21.76
N TYR A 204 8.40 -1.71 22.15
CA TYR A 204 7.43 -2.37 21.30
C TYR A 204 7.99 -3.59 20.55
N PRO A 205 8.46 -4.67 21.25
CA PRO A 205 8.76 -5.92 20.55
C PRO A 205 7.47 -6.43 19.89
N GLU A 206 7.51 -6.62 18.56
CA GLU A 206 6.34 -6.91 17.73
C GLU A 206 6.74 -7.66 16.45
N GLY A 207 5.79 -7.99 15.57
CA GLY A 207 6.05 -8.66 14.29
C GLY A 207 6.72 -10.03 14.44
N PRO A 208 6.23 -10.96 15.30
CA PRO A 208 6.91 -12.23 15.54
C PRO A 208 6.77 -13.16 14.35
N HIS A 209 7.91 -13.66 13.84
CA HIS A 209 7.95 -14.73 12.85
C HIS A 209 8.84 -15.86 13.31
N ILE A 210 8.44 -17.12 13.01
CA ILE A 210 9.25 -18.31 13.27
C ILE A 210 9.69 -18.95 11.96
N TYR A 211 10.98 -19.32 11.90
CA TYR A 211 11.58 -20.07 10.80
C TYR A 211 12.30 -21.28 11.36
N LYS A 212 12.23 -22.43 10.65
CA LYS A 212 12.97 -23.63 11.02
C LYS A 212 14.10 -23.87 10.01
N LYS A 213 15.33 -23.93 10.51
CA LYS A 213 16.51 -24.21 9.69
C LYS A 213 17.59 -24.91 10.50
N ASP A 214 18.20 -25.95 9.93
CA ASP A 214 19.33 -26.69 10.50
C ASP A 214 19.08 -27.15 11.95
N GLY A 215 17.82 -27.54 12.24
CA GLY A 215 17.40 -28.02 13.56
C GLY A 215 17.25 -26.94 14.63
N TYR A 216 17.27 -25.65 14.24
CA TYR A 216 16.87 -24.52 15.08
C TYR A 216 15.55 -23.94 14.65
N TYR A 217 14.80 -23.41 15.62
CA TYR A 217 13.71 -22.46 15.44
C TYR A 217 14.27 -21.06 15.67
N TYR A 218 14.07 -20.17 14.70
CA TYR A 218 14.46 -18.77 14.77
C TYR A 218 13.23 -17.93 15.01
N LEU A 219 13.24 -17.15 16.09
CA LEU A 219 12.23 -16.14 16.37
C LEU A 219 12.77 -14.77 15.96
N MET A 220 12.17 -14.18 14.95
CA MET A 220 12.48 -12.82 14.49
C MET A 220 11.45 -11.84 15.02
N LEU A 221 11.91 -10.66 15.45
CA LEU A 221 11.10 -9.61 16.06
C LEU A 221 11.50 -8.25 15.51
N ALA A 222 10.56 -7.34 15.41
CA ALA A 222 10.82 -5.92 15.31
C ALA A 222 10.84 -5.29 16.70
N GLU A 223 11.72 -4.33 16.94
CA GLU A 223 11.78 -3.54 18.16
C GLU A 223 12.13 -2.07 17.84
N GLY A 224 12.00 -1.17 18.82
CA GLY A 224 12.37 0.24 18.70
C GLY A 224 11.20 1.17 18.38
N GLY A 225 10.05 0.63 18.00
CA GLY A 225 8.91 1.38 17.44
C GLY A 225 9.16 1.73 15.97
N THR A 226 8.09 2.08 15.25
CA THR A 226 8.13 2.25 13.78
C THR A 226 8.73 3.60 13.30
N GLU A 227 9.50 4.26 14.15
CA GLU A 227 10.23 5.49 13.84
C GLU A 227 11.71 5.17 13.55
N GLN A 228 12.61 6.15 13.71
CA GLN A 228 14.06 6.00 13.44
C GLN A 228 14.75 4.90 14.23
N GLY A 229 14.27 4.62 15.45
CA GLY A 229 14.81 3.56 16.31
C GLY A 229 14.40 2.14 15.92
N HIS A 230 13.57 1.98 14.90
CA HIS A 230 13.08 0.68 14.44
C HIS A 230 14.21 -0.22 13.95
N HIS A 231 14.17 -1.49 14.33
CA HIS A 231 15.19 -2.45 13.97
C HIS A 231 14.67 -3.89 14.06
N VAL A 232 15.46 -4.84 13.53
CA VAL A 232 15.15 -6.27 13.53
C VAL A 232 16.10 -7.02 14.45
N ASN A 233 15.52 -7.79 15.36
CA ASN A 233 16.23 -8.73 16.23
C ASN A 233 15.88 -10.17 15.88
N ILE A 234 16.82 -11.10 16.14
CA ILE A 234 16.62 -12.52 15.95
C ILE A 234 17.17 -13.32 17.13
N LEU A 235 16.40 -14.34 17.51
CA LEU A 235 16.73 -15.30 18.56
C LEU A 235 16.60 -16.72 17.99
N ARG A 236 17.17 -17.73 18.62
CA ARG A 236 16.98 -19.13 18.21
C ARG A 236 16.86 -20.08 19.39
N SER A 237 16.23 -21.23 19.14
CA SER A 237 16.10 -22.34 20.09
C SER A 237 16.13 -23.69 19.38
N ARG A 238 16.48 -24.75 20.09
CA ARG A 238 16.27 -26.14 19.63
C ARG A 238 14.84 -26.62 19.85
N ASN A 239 14.03 -25.88 20.62
CA ASN A 239 12.65 -26.19 20.93
C ASN A 239 11.76 -25.03 20.46
N LEU A 240 10.65 -25.34 19.79
CA LEU A 240 9.65 -24.35 19.33
C LEU A 240 9.17 -23.42 20.44
N PHE A 241 9.04 -23.92 21.65
CA PHE A 241 8.57 -23.14 22.80
C PHE A 241 9.72 -22.53 23.64
N GLY A 242 10.94 -22.57 23.13
CA GLY A 242 12.10 -21.98 23.81
C GLY A 242 12.79 -22.90 24.81
N PRO A 243 13.70 -22.37 25.65
CA PRO A 243 14.10 -20.97 25.69
C PRO A 243 14.86 -20.53 24.45
N TYR A 244 14.68 -19.27 24.03
CA TYR A 244 15.35 -18.70 22.89
C TYR A 244 16.60 -17.91 23.30
N GLU A 245 17.74 -18.18 22.67
CA GLU A 245 18.99 -17.43 22.83
C GLU A 245 19.09 -16.30 21.79
N PRO A 246 19.46 -15.06 22.18
CA PRO A 246 19.60 -13.96 21.23
C PRO A 246 20.90 -14.09 20.41
N ASN A 247 20.85 -13.60 19.17
CA ASN A 247 22.06 -13.37 18.39
C ASN A 247 22.88 -12.24 19.04
N ARG A 248 24.19 -12.47 19.21
CA ARG A 248 25.10 -11.44 19.77
C ARG A 248 25.28 -10.24 18.83
N ALA A 249 24.97 -10.40 17.54
CA ALA A 249 25.04 -9.34 16.53
C ALA A 249 23.74 -8.56 16.39
N ASN A 250 22.73 -8.78 17.26
CA ASN A 250 21.50 -7.98 17.24
C ASN A 250 21.78 -6.49 17.53
N PRO A 251 21.09 -5.58 16.84
CA PRO A 251 20.08 -5.83 15.79
C PRO A 251 20.74 -6.29 14.48
N ILE A 252 20.10 -7.28 13.80
CA ILE A 252 20.61 -7.80 12.52
C ILE A 252 20.29 -6.87 11.34
N LEU A 253 19.37 -5.92 11.50
CA LEU A 253 19.04 -4.86 10.56
C LEU A 253 18.66 -3.60 11.33
N SER A 254 19.31 -2.47 11.04
CA SER A 254 18.99 -1.17 11.64
C SER A 254 19.60 -0.02 10.84
N HIS A 255 18.89 1.11 10.77
CA HIS A 255 19.41 2.39 10.28
C HIS A 255 19.45 3.46 11.37
N PHE A 256 19.41 3.07 12.62
CA PHE A 256 19.54 4.01 13.73
C PHE A 256 20.83 4.85 13.60
N ASN A 257 20.69 6.18 13.60
CA ASN A 257 21.76 7.16 13.36
C ASN A 257 22.43 7.10 11.95
N MET A 258 21.85 6.41 10.97
CA MET A 258 22.40 6.37 9.61
C MET A 258 22.16 7.67 8.83
N GLU A 259 21.24 8.52 9.26
CA GLU A 259 21.03 9.87 8.71
C GLU A 259 22.30 10.72 8.80
N MET A 260 23.11 10.55 9.84
CA MET A 260 24.40 11.20 10.01
C MET A 260 25.43 10.78 8.94
N GLN A 261 25.17 9.68 8.25
CA GLN A 261 25.97 9.15 7.14
C GLN A 261 25.33 9.43 5.77
N GLY A 262 24.26 10.25 5.73
CA GLY A 262 23.58 10.64 4.51
C GLY A 262 22.61 9.60 3.95
N SER A 263 22.23 8.57 4.71
CA SER A 263 21.20 7.62 4.29
C SER A 263 19.84 8.29 4.22
N GLU A 264 19.17 8.21 3.08
CA GLU A 264 17.78 8.65 2.95
C GLU A 264 16.77 7.60 3.44
N ILE A 265 17.18 6.33 3.59
CA ILE A 265 16.34 5.25 4.12
C ILE A 265 16.48 5.24 5.63
N GLN A 266 15.34 5.25 6.33
CA GLN A 266 15.24 5.24 7.78
C GLN A 266 14.18 4.23 8.26
N GLY A 267 14.15 3.97 9.59
CA GLY A 267 13.10 3.21 10.25
C GLY A 267 12.96 1.76 9.79
N LEU A 268 14.07 1.09 9.45
CA LEU A 268 14.06 -0.31 8.99
C LEU A 268 13.61 -1.26 10.09
N GLY A 269 12.60 -2.06 9.83
CA GLY A 269 12.09 -3.05 10.77
C GLY A 269 10.96 -3.88 10.17
N HIS A 270 10.19 -4.56 11.03
CA HIS A 270 9.02 -5.38 10.68
C HIS A 270 9.28 -6.25 9.45
N ALA A 271 10.21 -7.20 9.59
CA ALA A 271 10.76 -7.97 8.48
C ALA A 271 10.19 -9.38 8.41
N ASP A 272 10.18 -9.94 7.21
CA ASP A 272 9.87 -11.35 6.95
C ASP A 272 10.96 -11.98 6.07
N LEU A 273 11.28 -13.27 6.29
CA LEU A 273 12.30 -14.01 5.55
C LEU A 273 11.67 -14.99 4.57
N VAL A 274 12.27 -15.10 3.40
CA VAL A 274 11.86 -16.07 2.39
C VAL A 274 13.08 -16.74 1.75
N GLN A 275 12.95 -18.04 1.46
CA GLN A 275 13.95 -18.77 0.69
C GLN A 275 13.51 -18.85 -0.77
N ALA A 276 14.38 -18.39 -1.68
CA ALA A 276 14.15 -18.48 -3.11
C ALA A 276 14.37 -19.92 -3.65
N PRO A 277 13.91 -20.25 -4.88
CA PRO A 277 14.08 -21.57 -5.48
C PRO A 277 15.55 -21.98 -5.64
N ASP A 278 16.46 -21.03 -5.81
CA ASP A 278 17.91 -21.24 -5.87
C ASP A 278 18.56 -21.48 -4.49
N SER A 279 17.75 -21.60 -3.44
CA SER A 279 18.15 -21.77 -2.04
C SER A 279 18.78 -20.54 -1.38
N THR A 280 18.85 -19.40 -2.06
CA THR A 280 19.25 -18.13 -1.43
C THR A 280 18.16 -17.61 -0.51
N TRP A 281 18.55 -16.82 0.49
CA TRP A 281 17.62 -16.24 1.45
C TRP A 281 17.52 -14.74 1.25
N TRP A 282 16.32 -14.24 1.44
CA TRP A 282 15.98 -12.84 1.28
C TRP A 282 15.13 -12.34 2.43
N MET A 283 15.30 -11.07 2.76
CA MET A 283 14.50 -10.37 3.75
C MET A 283 13.68 -9.29 3.06
N ILE A 284 12.37 -9.34 3.25
CA ILE A 284 11.47 -8.20 3.00
C ILE A 284 11.31 -7.48 4.33
N CYS A 285 11.37 -6.15 4.32
CA CYS A 285 11.15 -5.33 5.52
C CYS A 285 10.51 -3.99 5.17
N LEU A 286 9.97 -3.29 6.13
CA LEU A 286 9.60 -1.91 5.94
C LEU A 286 10.79 -0.98 6.18
N GLY A 287 10.70 0.19 5.57
CA GLY A 287 11.53 1.37 5.80
C GLY A 287 10.84 2.56 5.15
N TYR A 288 11.39 3.75 5.27
CA TYR A 288 10.84 4.93 4.60
C TYR A 288 11.95 5.83 4.06
N ARG A 289 11.69 6.47 2.92
CA ARG A 289 12.59 7.47 2.32
C ARG A 289 12.26 8.85 2.86
N THR A 290 13.23 9.52 3.48
CA THR A 290 13.05 10.86 4.02
C THR A 290 13.05 11.92 2.93
N SER A 291 12.23 12.97 3.12
CA SER A 291 12.13 14.13 2.21
C SER A 291 12.82 15.39 2.74
N GLY A 292 13.59 15.27 3.79
CA GLY A 292 14.26 16.34 4.51
C GLY A 292 13.78 16.42 5.97
N TYR A 293 14.64 16.91 6.85
CA TYR A 293 14.38 16.97 8.30
C TYR A 293 13.97 15.62 8.93
N LEU A 294 14.37 14.51 8.31
CA LEU A 294 13.95 13.14 8.67
C LEU A 294 12.45 12.88 8.55
N LEU A 295 11.71 13.74 7.86
CA LEU A 295 10.28 13.61 7.63
C LEU A 295 10.01 12.80 6.36
N HIS A 296 8.91 12.04 6.33
CA HIS A 296 8.51 11.28 5.16
C HIS A 296 7.02 11.44 4.84
N VAL A 297 6.69 11.46 3.55
CA VAL A 297 5.32 11.68 3.05
C VAL A 297 4.74 10.45 2.34
N MET A 298 5.60 9.53 1.91
CA MET A 298 5.16 8.34 1.19
C MET A 298 4.74 7.19 2.11
N GLY A 299 4.81 7.40 3.43
CA GLY A 299 4.59 6.35 4.42
C GLY A 299 5.74 5.34 4.45
N ARG A 300 5.49 4.20 5.11
CA ARG A 300 6.45 3.10 5.19
C ARG A 300 6.36 2.27 3.90
N GLU A 301 7.49 2.03 3.28
CA GLU A 301 7.66 1.38 1.98
C GLU A 301 8.28 -0.01 2.16
N THR A 302 8.09 -0.90 1.19
CA THR A 302 8.65 -2.26 1.24
C THR A 302 10.04 -2.29 0.64
N MET A 303 11.02 -2.76 1.42
CA MET A 303 12.42 -2.91 1.06
C MET A 303 12.81 -4.39 0.93
N LEU A 304 13.87 -4.67 0.17
CA LEU A 304 14.41 -6.02 -0.05
C LEU A 304 15.91 -6.06 0.30
N ALA A 305 16.35 -7.13 0.95
CA ALA A 305 17.75 -7.36 1.27
C ALA A 305 18.15 -8.83 1.05
N PRO A 306 19.37 -9.13 0.54
CA PRO A 306 19.91 -10.47 0.55
C PRO A 306 20.31 -10.87 1.97
N VAL A 307 20.14 -12.16 2.28
CA VAL A 307 20.52 -12.75 3.56
C VAL A 307 21.44 -13.94 3.33
N ARG A 308 22.59 -13.98 3.99
CA ARG A 308 23.44 -15.16 4.09
C ARG A 308 23.41 -15.71 5.50
N TRP A 309 23.64 -17.01 5.64
CA TRP A 309 23.80 -17.65 6.93
C TRP A 309 25.30 -17.80 7.21
N ASP A 310 25.75 -17.38 8.40
CA ASP A 310 27.15 -17.50 8.80
C ASP A 310 27.49 -18.91 9.25
N GLU A 311 28.77 -19.16 9.61
CA GLU A 311 29.28 -20.45 10.09
C GLU A 311 28.65 -20.90 11.40
N ASN A 312 28.09 -19.98 12.19
CA ASN A 312 27.39 -20.24 13.44
C ASN A 312 25.88 -20.41 13.24
N ALA A 313 25.42 -20.50 11.99
CA ALA A 313 24.03 -20.59 11.60
C ALA A 313 23.17 -19.37 12.04
N TRP A 314 23.73 -18.16 11.97
CA TRP A 314 22.98 -16.93 12.16
C TRP A 314 22.79 -16.19 10.83
N PRO A 315 21.62 -15.54 10.61
CA PRO A 315 21.41 -14.74 9.42
C PRO A 315 22.17 -13.41 9.49
N VAL A 316 22.79 -13.03 8.39
CA VAL A 316 23.51 -11.78 8.18
C VAL A 316 22.87 -11.05 7.01
N VAL A 317 22.20 -9.95 7.31
CA VAL A 317 21.46 -9.15 6.33
C VAL A 317 22.42 -8.24 5.59
N ASN A 318 22.41 -8.28 4.27
CA ASN A 318 23.24 -7.47 3.36
C ASN A 318 24.72 -7.36 3.74
N GLY A 319 25.22 -8.33 4.49
CA GLY A 319 26.61 -8.39 4.97
C GLY A 319 26.94 -7.47 6.14
N ASN A 320 26.18 -6.43 6.40
CA ASN A 320 26.48 -5.40 7.41
C ASN A 320 25.26 -4.93 8.22
N GLY A 321 24.05 -5.47 7.97
CA GLY A 321 22.84 -5.09 8.70
C GLY A 321 22.26 -3.72 8.28
N THR A 322 22.61 -3.21 7.09
CA THR A 322 22.07 -1.95 6.55
C THR A 322 21.62 -2.12 5.10
N LEU A 323 20.81 -1.20 4.59
CA LEU A 323 20.35 -1.14 3.20
C LEU A 323 20.77 0.15 2.53
N THR A 324 20.78 0.13 1.20
CA THR A 324 20.93 1.33 0.36
C THR A 324 19.80 1.39 -0.66
N THR A 325 19.61 2.54 -1.27
CA THR A 325 18.66 2.70 -2.39
C THR A 325 19.08 1.80 -3.55
N ASP A 326 20.37 1.82 -3.90
CA ASP A 326 20.92 0.97 -4.96
C ASP A 326 21.49 -0.31 -4.35
N MET A 327 20.87 -1.43 -4.64
CA MET A 327 21.23 -2.77 -4.14
C MET A 327 21.82 -3.64 -5.25
N ARG A 328 22.58 -4.64 -4.86
CA ARG A 328 23.10 -5.66 -5.78
C ARG A 328 22.32 -6.96 -5.62
N CYS A 329 21.89 -7.52 -6.75
CA CYS A 329 21.34 -8.86 -6.83
C CYS A 329 22.19 -9.66 -7.81
N THR A 330 22.75 -10.77 -7.35
CA THR A 330 23.63 -11.62 -8.16
C THR A 330 23.03 -13.02 -8.40
N THR A 331 21.89 -13.33 -7.80
CA THR A 331 21.33 -14.69 -7.75
C THR A 331 19.94 -14.79 -8.33
N LEU A 332 19.08 -13.77 -8.23
CA LEU A 332 17.74 -13.79 -8.80
C LEU A 332 17.77 -13.34 -10.26
N SER A 333 17.21 -14.15 -11.15
CA SER A 333 16.94 -13.74 -12.53
C SER A 333 15.79 -12.74 -12.54
N GLN A 334 16.03 -11.53 -13.00
CA GLN A 334 15.01 -10.48 -13.02
C GLN A 334 13.93 -10.79 -14.06
N VAL A 335 12.67 -10.74 -13.64
CA VAL A 335 11.47 -10.97 -14.45
C VAL A 335 10.57 -9.74 -14.32
N PRO A 336 10.68 -8.76 -15.22
CA PRO A 336 9.86 -7.55 -15.14
C PRO A 336 8.36 -7.87 -15.15
N MET A 337 7.62 -7.22 -14.27
CA MET A 337 6.16 -7.27 -14.19
C MET A 337 5.53 -6.04 -14.85
N PRO A 338 4.27 -6.12 -15.30
CA PRO A 338 3.55 -4.96 -15.82
C PRO A 338 3.49 -3.84 -14.77
N LEU A 339 3.86 -2.65 -15.17
CA LEU A 339 3.72 -1.46 -14.33
C LEU A 339 2.28 -0.92 -14.39
N ASP A 340 1.85 -0.29 -13.32
CA ASP A 340 0.63 0.48 -13.31
C ASP A 340 0.65 1.56 -14.40
N PRO A 341 -0.47 1.79 -15.11
CA PRO A 341 -0.49 2.81 -16.15
C PRO A 341 -0.26 4.19 -15.54
N VAL A 342 0.59 4.98 -16.19
CA VAL A 342 0.83 6.39 -15.85
C VAL A 342 -0.48 7.19 -15.90
N ARG A 343 -1.35 6.84 -16.85
CA ARG A 343 -2.66 7.47 -17.04
C ARG A 343 -3.78 6.46 -17.03
N GLU A 344 -4.73 6.67 -16.12
CA GLU A 344 -5.95 5.93 -16.00
C GLU A 344 -7.05 6.60 -16.82
N GLU A 345 -7.55 5.91 -17.84
CA GLU A 345 -8.55 6.46 -18.80
C GLU A 345 -10.00 6.16 -18.42
N PHE A 346 -10.23 5.42 -17.32
CA PHE A 346 -11.56 4.98 -16.88
C PHE A 346 -12.38 4.25 -17.96
N ASN A 347 -11.72 3.68 -18.96
CA ASN A 347 -12.28 2.98 -20.12
C ASN A 347 -12.51 1.49 -19.84
N TYR A 348 -13.05 1.14 -18.68
CA TYR A 348 -13.24 -0.28 -18.38
C TYR A 348 -14.39 -0.90 -19.17
N VAL A 349 -14.02 -1.85 -20.02
CA VAL A 349 -14.91 -2.96 -20.35
C VAL A 349 -14.83 -3.91 -19.14
N LYS A 350 -15.98 -4.41 -18.64
CA LYS A 350 -16.03 -5.44 -17.60
C LYS A 350 -14.85 -6.39 -17.77
N ARG A 351 -13.82 -6.26 -16.92
CA ARG A 351 -12.88 -7.36 -16.73
C ARG A 351 -13.71 -8.49 -16.13
N ASP A 352 -13.44 -9.71 -16.52
CA ASP A 352 -13.93 -10.92 -15.85
C ASP A 352 -13.23 -11.01 -14.48
N VAL A 353 -13.52 -10.07 -13.63
CA VAL A 353 -13.07 -10.02 -12.24
C VAL A 353 -14.22 -10.59 -11.42
N PRO A 354 -13.96 -11.50 -10.49
CA PRO A 354 -15.01 -12.05 -9.63
C PRO A 354 -15.87 -10.94 -9.05
N ALA A 355 -17.19 -11.14 -9.03
CA ALA A 355 -18.17 -10.14 -8.58
C ALA A 355 -17.96 -9.64 -7.14
N ALA A 356 -17.14 -10.34 -6.36
CA ALA A 356 -16.75 -10.02 -4.99
C ALA A 356 -15.52 -9.10 -4.90
N SER A 357 -14.89 -8.72 -6.01
CA SER A 357 -13.74 -7.83 -5.96
C SER A 357 -14.17 -6.38 -5.77
N TYR A 358 -13.28 -5.55 -5.21
CA TYR A 358 -13.43 -4.08 -5.10
C TYR A 358 -13.85 -3.43 -6.41
N SER A 359 -13.59 -4.09 -7.50
CA SER A 359 -14.03 -3.68 -8.81
C SER A 359 -15.55 -3.81 -9.04
N SER A 360 -16.39 -3.86 -8.01
CA SER A 360 -17.84 -3.66 -8.20
C SER A 360 -18.13 -2.34 -8.95
N ILE A 361 -17.23 -1.35 -8.88
CA ILE A 361 -17.23 -0.16 -9.72
C ILE A 361 -16.26 -0.24 -10.91
N GLY A 362 -15.41 -1.26 -11.01
CA GLY A 362 -14.51 -1.50 -12.14
C GLY A 362 -13.15 -0.80 -12.10
N LEU A 363 -12.75 -0.19 -10.99
CA LEU A 363 -11.42 0.41 -10.85
C LEU A 363 -10.33 -0.68 -10.67
N PRO A 364 -9.07 -0.42 -11.11
CA PRO A 364 -7.94 -1.31 -10.85
C PRO A 364 -7.63 -1.46 -9.37
N TRP A 365 -6.85 -2.52 -9.04
CA TRP A 365 -6.52 -2.87 -7.66
C TRP A 365 -5.79 -1.77 -6.87
N GLY A 366 -4.98 -0.93 -7.53
CA GLY A 366 -4.22 0.16 -6.89
C GLY A 366 -5.05 1.34 -6.42
N TRP A 367 -6.38 1.35 -6.65
CA TRP A 367 -7.29 2.39 -6.19
C TRP A 367 -7.92 2.03 -4.85
N HIS A 368 -7.98 3.00 -3.94
CA HIS A 368 -8.47 2.83 -2.58
C HIS A 368 -9.47 3.92 -2.20
N SER A 369 -10.42 3.55 -1.34
CA SER A 369 -11.32 4.48 -0.65
C SER A 369 -10.95 4.56 0.83
N ILE A 370 -11.43 5.59 1.53
CA ILE A 370 -11.37 5.69 2.99
C ILE A 370 -12.60 4.97 3.56
N GLY A 371 -12.40 4.02 4.45
CA GLY A 371 -13.48 3.21 5.00
C GLY A 371 -14.20 2.38 3.94
N ASN A 372 -15.35 1.82 4.27
CA ASN A 372 -16.17 1.09 3.30
C ASN A 372 -16.93 2.09 2.42
N PRO A 373 -16.71 2.13 1.10
CA PRO A 373 -17.38 3.08 0.22
C PRO A 373 -18.86 2.72 0.01
N ASP A 374 -19.72 3.73 -0.14
CA ASP A 374 -21.04 3.55 -0.71
C ASP A 374 -20.92 3.46 -2.24
N TYR A 375 -20.87 2.25 -2.78
CA TYR A 375 -20.66 2.00 -4.21
C TYR A 375 -21.71 2.64 -5.12
N SER A 376 -22.89 3.00 -4.62
CA SER A 376 -23.91 3.72 -5.40
C SER A 376 -23.47 5.14 -5.78
N ARG A 377 -22.41 5.65 -5.16
CA ARG A 377 -21.85 6.97 -5.43
C ARG A 377 -20.80 6.98 -6.55
N TYR A 378 -20.41 5.82 -7.04
CA TYR A 378 -19.35 5.68 -8.05
C TYR A 378 -19.91 4.99 -9.29
N SER A 379 -19.55 5.47 -10.48
CA SER A 379 -19.95 4.82 -11.73
C SER A 379 -18.92 5.00 -12.83
N LEU A 380 -18.57 3.91 -13.52
CA LEU A 380 -17.82 3.89 -14.77
C LEU A 380 -18.72 3.59 -15.98
N THR A 381 -20.02 3.39 -15.75
CA THR A 381 -20.98 2.96 -16.78
C THR A 381 -22.03 4.01 -17.13
N GLU A 382 -22.39 4.89 -16.19
CA GLU A 382 -23.36 5.97 -16.43
C GLU A 382 -22.86 6.98 -17.48
N ARG A 383 -21.53 7.15 -17.58
CA ARG A 383 -20.86 7.88 -18.65
C ARG A 383 -19.62 7.10 -19.08
N LYS A 384 -19.69 6.44 -20.23
CA LYS A 384 -18.58 5.62 -20.73
C LYS A 384 -17.29 6.42 -20.87
N GLY A 385 -16.18 5.88 -20.34
CA GLY A 385 -14.87 6.52 -20.38
C GLY A 385 -14.69 7.63 -19.34
N TRP A 386 -15.56 7.70 -18.34
CA TRP A 386 -15.50 8.70 -17.26
C TRP A 386 -15.78 8.03 -15.92
N LEU A 387 -15.07 8.46 -14.90
CA LEU A 387 -15.43 8.14 -13.53
C LEU A 387 -16.42 9.18 -13.02
N ARG A 388 -17.67 8.78 -12.78
CA ARG A 388 -18.69 9.62 -12.15
C ARG A 388 -18.64 9.46 -10.65
N LEU A 389 -18.54 10.59 -9.93
CA LEU A 389 -18.65 10.67 -8.49
C LEU A 389 -19.90 11.44 -8.09
N LYS A 390 -20.79 10.79 -7.35
CA LYS A 390 -21.95 11.42 -6.70
C LYS A 390 -21.54 11.79 -5.27
N PRO A 391 -21.74 13.03 -4.82
CA PRO A 391 -21.25 13.48 -3.53
C PRO A 391 -21.95 12.79 -2.36
N THR A 392 -21.29 12.77 -1.23
CA THR A 392 -21.88 12.52 0.09
C THR A 392 -21.86 13.82 0.91
N THR A 393 -22.64 13.87 1.99
CA THR A 393 -22.54 14.95 2.99
C THR A 393 -21.32 14.82 3.88
N THR A 394 -20.62 13.69 3.81
CA THR A 394 -19.34 13.48 4.46
C THR A 394 -18.25 14.18 3.68
N THR A 395 -17.54 15.09 4.33
CA THR A 395 -16.40 15.81 3.76
C THR A 395 -15.08 15.11 4.05
N LEU A 396 -14.03 15.39 3.27
CA LEU A 396 -12.70 14.77 3.44
C LEU A 396 -12.07 15.04 4.81
N ASP A 397 -12.48 16.10 5.51
CA ASP A 397 -12.02 16.43 6.85
C ASP A 397 -12.74 15.63 7.95
N LYS A 398 -13.59 14.70 7.59
CA LYS A 398 -14.25 13.77 8.51
C LYS A 398 -13.66 12.39 8.34
N ALA A 399 -13.44 11.76 9.46
CA ALA A 399 -12.93 10.41 9.49
C ALA A 399 -14.03 9.37 9.30
N THR A 400 -14.70 9.40 8.17
CA THR A 400 -15.74 8.47 7.74
C THR A 400 -15.53 8.13 6.28
N SER A 401 -16.52 7.54 5.61
CA SER A 401 -16.41 7.14 4.21
C SER A 401 -16.90 8.25 3.26
N PRO A 402 -16.06 9.22 2.87
CA PRO A 402 -16.42 10.22 1.85
C PRO A 402 -16.49 9.56 0.47
N THR A 403 -17.10 10.25 -0.52
CA THR A 403 -16.92 9.87 -1.92
C THR A 403 -15.52 10.27 -2.37
N PHE A 404 -14.62 9.32 -2.36
CA PHE A 404 -13.18 9.50 -2.57
C PHE A 404 -12.55 8.23 -3.12
N VAL A 405 -11.70 8.34 -4.12
CA VAL A 405 -10.81 7.27 -4.59
C VAL A 405 -9.43 7.82 -4.89
N ALA A 406 -8.40 7.09 -4.50
CA ALA A 406 -7.02 7.55 -4.60
C ALA A 406 -6.03 6.41 -4.82
N ARG A 407 -4.85 6.78 -5.30
CA ARG A 407 -3.65 5.95 -5.41
C ARG A 407 -2.57 6.46 -4.45
N ARG A 408 -1.64 5.61 -4.11
CA ARG A 408 -0.49 5.96 -3.26
C ARG A 408 0.44 6.94 -3.98
N GLN A 409 0.95 7.93 -3.27
CA GLN A 409 2.12 8.68 -3.72
C GLN A 409 3.36 7.77 -3.60
N THR A 410 4.12 7.62 -4.68
CA THR A 410 5.28 6.73 -4.76
C THR A 410 6.61 7.46 -4.90
N GLU A 411 6.59 8.75 -5.26
CA GLU A 411 7.79 9.56 -5.43
C GLU A 411 7.64 10.96 -4.81
N LYS A 412 8.80 11.55 -4.46
CA LYS A 412 8.88 12.91 -3.88
C LYS A 412 8.56 13.99 -4.90
N VAL A 413 9.00 13.77 -6.15
CA VAL A 413 8.80 14.68 -7.28
C VAL A 413 7.82 14.07 -8.24
N PHE A 414 6.67 14.71 -8.43
CA PHE A 414 5.60 14.17 -9.25
C PHE A 414 4.70 15.26 -9.84
N THR A 415 3.91 14.85 -10.81
CA THR A 415 2.77 15.61 -11.32
C THR A 415 1.54 14.70 -11.39
N VAL A 416 0.47 15.08 -10.71
CA VAL A 416 -0.83 14.45 -10.88
C VAL A 416 -1.79 15.44 -11.53
N THR A 417 -2.52 14.98 -12.55
CA THR A 417 -3.47 15.83 -13.31
C THR A 417 -4.73 15.03 -13.62
N THR A 418 -5.88 15.70 -13.60
CA THR A 418 -7.16 15.16 -14.05
C THR A 418 -7.95 16.21 -14.83
N LEU A 419 -8.85 15.76 -15.69
CA LEU A 419 -9.87 16.61 -16.33
C LEU A 419 -11.22 16.34 -15.66
N VAL A 420 -11.85 17.36 -15.10
CA VAL A 420 -13.19 17.28 -14.52
C VAL A 420 -14.20 17.99 -15.41
N ASP A 421 -15.36 17.36 -15.65
CA ASP A 421 -16.55 18.00 -16.21
C ASP A 421 -17.48 18.40 -15.06
N ALA A 422 -17.54 19.71 -14.82
CA ALA A 422 -18.30 20.35 -13.76
C ALA A 422 -19.71 20.74 -14.16
N SER A 423 -20.22 20.33 -15.35
CA SER A 423 -21.54 20.71 -15.86
C SER A 423 -22.70 20.38 -14.92
N HIS A 424 -22.54 19.33 -14.11
CA HIS A 424 -23.55 18.83 -13.18
C HIS A 424 -23.21 19.09 -11.70
N ILE A 425 -22.17 19.89 -11.43
CA ILE A 425 -21.91 20.38 -10.08
C ILE A 425 -23.04 21.36 -9.68
N GLY A 426 -23.74 21.02 -8.59
CA GLY A 426 -24.80 21.83 -8.01
C GLY A 426 -24.29 22.86 -7.01
N GLU A 427 -25.19 23.73 -6.54
CA GLU A 427 -24.89 24.71 -5.50
C GLU A 427 -24.36 24.03 -4.23
N GLY A 428 -23.23 24.52 -3.71
CA GLY A 428 -22.58 23.99 -2.53
C GLY A 428 -21.89 22.64 -2.70
N MET A 429 -21.90 22.08 -3.92
CA MET A 429 -21.13 20.88 -4.22
C MET A 429 -19.67 21.24 -4.54
N GLN A 430 -18.77 20.45 -4.00
CA GLN A 430 -17.34 20.50 -4.23
C GLN A 430 -16.85 19.19 -4.84
N ALA A 431 -16.05 19.28 -5.89
CA ALA A 431 -15.35 18.14 -6.46
C ALA A 431 -13.93 18.55 -6.84
N GLY A 432 -12.98 17.62 -6.78
CA GLY A 432 -11.60 18.00 -7.05
C GLY A 432 -10.60 16.88 -6.95
N ILE A 433 -9.35 17.30 -6.92
CA ILE A 433 -8.17 16.47 -6.71
C ILE A 433 -7.52 16.82 -5.37
N THR A 434 -6.98 15.83 -4.70
CA THR A 434 -6.36 16.00 -3.37
C THR A 434 -5.04 15.26 -3.25
N ALA A 435 -4.11 15.82 -2.48
CA ALA A 435 -3.01 15.14 -1.82
C ALA A 435 -3.42 14.97 -0.35
N TYR A 436 -3.94 13.80 -0.03
CA TYR A 436 -4.58 13.47 1.24
C TYR A 436 -3.64 12.65 2.12
N ALA A 437 -3.26 13.19 3.27
CA ALA A 437 -2.49 12.46 4.29
C ALA A 437 -3.39 12.00 5.45
N ALA A 438 -4.30 12.86 5.88
CA ALA A 438 -5.23 12.61 6.99
C ALA A 438 -6.45 13.55 6.85
N PRO A 439 -7.55 13.31 7.59
CA PRO A 439 -8.72 14.21 7.58
C PRO A 439 -8.37 15.67 7.87
N LEU A 440 -7.38 15.90 8.72
CA LEU A 440 -6.96 17.24 9.11
C LEU A 440 -5.66 17.71 8.41
N ASN A 441 -5.13 16.96 7.44
CA ASN A 441 -3.90 17.29 6.72
C ASN A 441 -4.03 16.91 5.25
N GLN A 442 -4.37 17.89 4.41
CA GLN A 442 -4.58 17.66 2.97
C GLN A 442 -4.43 18.96 2.17
N TYR A 443 -4.07 18.82 0.89
CA TYR A 443 -3.95 19.90 -0.08
C TYR A 443 -4.81 19.61 -1.29
N ASP A 444 -5.77 20.51 -1.60
CA ASP A 444 -6.80 20.24 -2.59
C ASP A 444 -6.82 21.30 -3.69
N VAL A 445 -7.20 20.89 -4.88
CA VAL A 445 -7.74 21.77 -5.93
C VAL A 445 -9.22 21.46 -6.10
N ILE A 446 -10.08 22.38 -5.73
CA ILE A 446 -11.52 22.19 -5.63
C ILE A 446 -12.23 23.01 -6.70
N VAL A 447 -13.15 22.39 -7.43
CA VAL A 447 -14.17 23.07 -8.22
C VAL A 447 -15.46 23.13 -7.41
N GLU A 448 -16.06 24.31 -7.30
CA GLU A 448 -17.26 24.57 -6.52
C GLU A 448 -18.23 25.46 -7.32
N LYS A 449 -19.53 25.21 -7.19
CA LYS A 449 -20.57 26.11 -7.74
C LYS A 449 -21.17 26.96 -6.64
N ARG A 450 -21.23 28.26 -6.88
CA ARG A 450 -21.74 29.25 -5.93
C ARG A 450 -22.41 30.42 -6.67
N GLY A 451 -23.68 30.68 -6.36
CA GLY A 451 -24.46 31.73 -7.03
C GLY A 451 -24.56 31.54 -8.54
N GLY A 452 -24.71 30.30 -9.01
CA GLY A 452 -24.82 29.94 -10.42
C GLY A 452 -23.49 29.96 -11.20
N LYS A 453 -22.34 30.28 -10.56
CA LYS A 453 -21.02 30.36 -11.20
C LYS A 453 -20.08 29.29 -10.64
N LEU A 454 -19.15 28.81 -11.48
CA LEU A 454 -18.11 27.89 -11.11
C LEU A 454 -16.84 28.65 -10.69
N TYR A 455 -16.22 28.16 -9.65
CA TYR A 455 -14.94 28.66 -9.12
C TYR A 455 -13.97 27.48 -8.92
N ALA A 456 -12.68 27.73 -9.13
CA ALA A 456 -11.63 26.84 -8.66
C ALA A 456 -10.87 27.49 -7.51
N LYS A 457 -10.56 26.71 -6.49
CA LYS A 457 -9.82 27.20 -5.30
C LYS A 457 -8.72 26.22 -4.88
N GLY A 458 -7.60 26.79 -4.41
CA GLY A 458 -6.55 26.03 -3.73
C GLY A 458 -6.84 26.01 -2.23
N ASN A 459 -7.08 24.83 -1.69
CA ASN A 459 -7.40 24.62 -0.28
C ASN A 459 -6.25 23.95 0.45
N ILE A 460 -5.92 24.45 1.62
CA ILE A 460 -4.88 23.94 2.51
C ILE A 460 -5.53 23.64 3.86
N ARG A 461 -5.39 22.41 4.35
CA ARG A 461 -5.79 22.04 5.71
C ARG A 461 -4.59 21.52 6.49
N ILE A 462 -4.38 22.11 7.67
CA ILE A 462 -3.34 21.72 8.62
C ILE A 462 -3.94 21.75 10.02
N GLY A 463 -4.27 20.59 10.55
CA GLY A 463 -5.03 20.48 11.79
C GLY A 463 -6.42 21.12 11.64
N GLU A 464 -6.82 21.91 12.59
CA GLU A 464 -8.08 22.65 12.58
C GLU A 464 -8.07 23.86 11.63
N LEU A 465 -6.89 24.26 11.12
CA LEU A 465 -6.76 25.38 10.20
C LEU A 465 -7.12 24.96 8.77
N ALA A 466 -8.11 25.62 8.20
CA ALA A 466 -8.44 25.52 6.78
C ALA A 466 -8.25 26.89 6.13
N HIS A 467 -7.51 26.93 5.03
CA HIS A 467 -7.19 28.16 4.33
C HIS A 467 -7.40 27.99 2.81
N CYS A 468 -8.09 28.94 2.21
CA CYS A 468 -8.15 29.09 0.76
C CYS A 468 -7.18 30.21 0.37
N ASP A 469 -6.06 29.86 -0.25
CA ASP A 469 -5.04 30.85 -0.60
C ASP A 469 -5.50 31.70 -1.77
N LYS A 470 -6.01 31.07 -2.85
CA LYS A 470 -6.54 31.76 -4.02
C LYS A 470 -7.74 31.05 -4.60
N GLU A 471 -8.71 31.86 -5.06
CA GLU A 471 -9.88 31.42 -5.80
C GLU A 471 -9.95 32.17 -7.14
N VAL A 472 -10.40 31.49 -8.20
CA VAL A 472 -10.61 32.06 -9.54
C VAL A 472 -11.95 31.61 -10.09
N SER A 473 -12.64 32.49 -10.82
CA SER A 473 -13.83 32.13 -11.57
C SER A 473 -13.47 31.35 -12.83
N LEU A 474 -14.25 30.33 -13.14
CA LEU A 474 -14.05 29.47 -14.30
C LEU A 474 -14.98 29.91 -15.45
N ASN A 475 -14.45 29.90 -16.67
CA ASN A 475 -15.20 30.19 -17.89
C ASN A 475 -15.63 28.92 -18.65
N SER A 476 -15.15 27.77 -18.22
CA SER A 476 -15.42 26.45 -18.81
C SER A 476 -16.00 25.50 -17.76
N ASN A 477 -16.89 24.61 -18.20
CA ASN A 477 -17.33 23.48 -17.38
C ASN A 477 -16.31 22.32 -17.39
N LYS A 478 -15.38 22.28 -18.35
CA LYS A 478 -14.28 21.31 -18.40
C LYS A 478 -13.02 21.98 -17.91
N VAL A 479 -12.47 21.46 -16.82
CA VAL A 479 -11.40 22.09 -16.07
C VAL A 479 -10.31 21.08 -15.76
N TYR A 480 -9.07 21.44 -16.01
CA TYR A 480 -7.90 20.64 -15.65
C TYR A 480 -7.43 21.02 -14.26
N LEU A 481 -7.37 20.03 -13.38
CA LEU A 481 -6.88 20.17 -12.01
C LEU A 481 -5.53 19.46 -11.90
N ARG A 482 -4.58 20.08 -11.22
CA ARG A 482 -3.22 19.55 -11.09
C ARG A 482 -2.66 19.79 -9.69
N ILE A 483 -1.96 18.78 -9.16
CA ILE A 483 -1.06 18.93 -8.03
C ILE A 483 0.32 18.46 -8.48
N THR A 484 1.35 19.27 -8.23
CA THR A 484 2.75 18.90 -8.47
C THR A 484 3.55 19.00 -7.19
N SER A 485 4.64 18.23 -7.11
CA SER A 485 5.62 18.36 -6.04
C SER A 485 7.03 18.49 -6.61
N ASP A 486 7.83 19.37 -6.02
CA ASP A 486 9.28 19.52 -6.28
C ASP A 486 10.14 18.92 -5.14
N ALA A 487 9.56 18.02 -4.36
CA ALA A 487 10.07 17.43 -3.12
C ALA A 487 10.04 18.35 -1.90
N ALA A 488 9.99 19.67 -2.06
CA ALA A 488 9.92 20.62 -0.95
C ALA A 488 8.50 21.19 -0.76
N TYR A 489 7.79 21.37 -1.87
CA TYR A 489 6.47 22.00 -1.87
C TYR A 489 5.50 21.24 -2.76
N TYR A 490 4.22 21.29 -2.38
CA TYR A 490 3.08 20.94 -3.22
C TYR A 490 2.49 22.22 -3.83
N TYR A 491 2.16 22.18 -5.12
CA TYR A 491 1.54 23.28 -5.86
C TYR A 491 0.19 22.83 -6.35
N MET A 492 -0.87 23.51 -5.90
CA MET A 492 -2.25 23.31 -6.31
C MET A 492 -2.57 24.21 -7.50
N GLN A 493 -2.95 23.64 -8.64
CA GLN A 493 -3.03 24.37 -9.91
C GLN A 493 -4.31 24.06 -10.69
N VAL A 494 -4.75 25.03 -11.50
CA VAL A 494 -5.92 24.92 -12.37
C VAL A 494 -5.60 25.42 -13.77
N SER A 495 -6.28 24.87 -14.78
CA SER A 495 -6.21 25.34 -16.18
C SER A 495 -7.53 25.10 -16.92
N ASP A 496 -7.93 26.06 -17.78
CA ASP A 496 -9.07 25.92 -18.70
C ASP A 496 -8.68 25.23 -20.03
N ASP A 497 -7.39 25.21 -20.40
CA ASP A 497 -6.90 24.71 -21.69
C ASP A 497 -5.98 23.48 -21.58
N GLY A 498 -5.66 23.05 -20.35
CA GLY A 498 -4.74 21.93 -20.07
C GLY A 498 -3.27 22.22 -20.42
N LYS A 499 -2.93 23.44 -20.82
CA LYS A 499 -1.59 23.85 -21.22
C LYS A 499 -0.98 24.86 -20.26
N ARG A 500 -1.73 25.91 -19.94
CA ARG A 500 -1.29 26.98 -19.03
C ARG A 500 -1.96 26.79 -17.68
N PHE A 501 -1.18 26.40 -16.69
CA PHE A 501 -1.65 26.18 -15.33
C PHE A 501 -1.37 27.40 -14.46
N GLN A 502 -2.42 27.84 -13.75
CA GLN A 502 -2.33 28.87 -12.73
C GLN A 502 -2.22 28.23 -11.37
N THR A 503 -1.21 28.60 -10.59
CA THR A 503 -1.07 28.18 -9.19
C THR A 503 -2.10 28.92 -8.34
N LEU A 504 -2.91 28.17 -7.60
CA LEU A 504 -3.91 28.64 -6.65
C LEU A 504 -3.38 28.63 -5.22
N ALA A 505 -2.50 27.66 -4.89
CA ALA A 505 -1.87 27.57 -3.59
C ALA A 505 -0.54 26.85 -3.70
N LYS A 506 0.33 27.09 -2.74
CA LYS A 506 1.61 26.41 -2.54
C LYS A 506 1.78 26.11 -1.05
N MET A 507 2.14 24.88 -0.70
CA MET A 507 2.38 24.52 0.70
C MET A 507 3.54 23.54 0.84
N ASP A 508 4.24 23.65 1.95
CA ASP A 508 5.38 22.83 2.34
C ASP A 508 4.97 21.36 2.58
N PHE A 509 5.81 20.41 2.17
CA PHE A 509 5.55 18.97 2.31
C PHE A 509 5.44 18.52 3.77
N ARG A 510 6.06 19.24 4.71
CA ARG A 510 6.14 18.84 6.12
C ARG A 510 4.78 18.62 6.76
N TYR A 511 3.78 19.41 6.39
CA TYR A 511 2.46 19.34 7.03
C TYR A 511 1.59 18.16 6.57
N VAL A 512 2.03 17.40 5.55
CA VAL A 512 1.43 16.13 5.13
C VAL A 512 2.37 14.94 5.38
N SER A 513 3.46 15.17 6.13
CA SER A 513 4.37 14.10 6.55
C SER A 513 3.77 13.24 7.66
N THR A 514 4.18 12.00 7.71
CA THR A 514 3.73 11.02 8.71
C THR A 514 4.01 11.50 10.14
N GLU A 515 5.14 12.17 10.37
CA GLU A 515 5.52 12.70 11.69
C GLU A 515 4.58 13.81 12.17
N VAL A 516 4.06 14.62 11.26
CA VAL A 516 3.13 15.70 11.61
C VAL A 516 1.70 15.19 11.79
N ILE A 517 1.25 14.24 10.94
CA ILE A 517 -0.09 13.68 11.08
C ILE A 517 -0.22 12.68 12.23
N GLY A 518 0.91 12.15 12.73
CA GLY A 518 0.94 11.20 13.84
C GLY A 518 0.39 9.82 13.48
N GLY A 519 0.47 9.42 12.20
CA GLY A 519 -0.14 8.19 11.67
C GLY A 519 0.86 7.16 11.15
N PHE A 520 0.32 6.12 10.52
CA PHE A 520 1.09 5.01 9.95
C PHE A 520 1.02 4.95 8.42
N THR A 521 0.30 5.90 7.80
CA THR A 521 0.03 5.91 6.36
C THR A 521 0.81 7.01 5.65
N GLY A 522 0.89 6.94 4.32
CA GLY A 522 1.46 7.98 3.46
C GLY A 522 0.39 8.79 2.75
N VAL A 523 0.83 9.78 1.98
CA VAL A 523 -0.06 10.61 1.14
C VAL A 523 -0.70 9.77 0.05
N MET A 524 -2.00 9.97 -0.12
CA MET A 524 -2.81 9.42 -1.20
C MET A 524 -3.19 10.54 -2.18
N LEU A 525 -3.00 10.28 -3.46
CA LEU A 525 -3.35 11.21 -4.54
C LEU A 525 -4.64 10.74 -5.21
N GLY A 526 -5.69 11.55 -5.18
CA GLY A 526 -6.98 11.08 -5.64
C GLY A 526 -7.99 12.14 -5.98
N VAL A 527 -9.20 11.69 -6.35
CA VAL A 527 -10.33 12.52 -6.69
C VAL A 527 -11.48 12.32 -5.72
N PHE A 528 -12.29 13.35 -5.52
CA PHE A 528 -13.38 13.33 -4.55
C PHE A 528 -14.57 14.19 -4.98
N ALA A 529 -15.72 13.92 -4.35
CA ALA A 529 -16.92 14.73 -4.45
C ALA A 529 -17.64 14.80 -3.09
N GLN A 530 -18.02 16.01 -2.66
CA GLN A 530 -18.72 16.26 -1.41
C GLN A 530 -19.74 17.40 -1.56
N CYS A 531 -20.81 17.40 -0.76
CA CYS A 531 -21.84 18.42 -0.81
C CYS A 531 -22.53 18.61 0.53
N THR A 532 -23.12 19.78 0.76
CA THR A 532 -23.94 20.06 1.95
C THR A 532 -25.37 19.52 1.82
N SER A 533 -25.85 19.26 0.59
CA SER A 533 -27.16 18.67 0.29
C SER A 533 -27.05 17.69 -0.88
N LEU A 534 -27.93 16.67 -0.90
CA LEU A 534 -27.88 15.58 -1.89
C LEU A 534 -29.05 15.74 -2.88
N ASP A 535 -28.84 16.53 -3.90
CA ASP A 535 -29.72 16.55 -5.09
C ASP A 535 -29.10 15.66 -6.18
N ASN A 536 -29.72 15.57 -7.34
CA ASN A 536 -29.21 14.79 -8.48
C ASN A 536 -28.01 15.51 -9.14
N ILE A 537 -26.91 15.60 -8.40
CA ILE A 537 -25.65 16.28 -8.73
C ILE A 537 -24.48 15.32 -8.71
N TYR A 538 -23.49 15.57 -9.58
CA TYR A 538 -22.30 14.75 -9.70
C TYR A 538 -21.16 15.49 -10.40
N ALA A 539 -19.97 14.95 -10.33
CA ALA A 539 -18.82 15.36 -11.14
C ALA A 539 -18.30 14.16 -11.93
N ASP A 540 -17.92 14.40 -13.17
CA ASP A 540 -17.34 13.39 -14.05
C ASP A 540 -15.85 13.68 -14.25
N PHE A 541 -15.00 12.68 -14.03
CA PHE A 541 -13.55 12.74 -14.23
C PHE A 541 -13.21 11.90 -15.47
N ASP A 542 -12.56 12.52 -16.47
CA ASP A 542 -12.26 11.89 -17.77
C ASP A 542 -11.11 10.88 -17.64
N TRP A 543 -10.06 11.29 -16.95
CA TRP A 543 -8.86 10.51 -16.72
C TRP A 543 -8.13 11.01 -15.49
N PHE A 544 -7.19 10.19 -15.00
CA PHE A 544 -6.28 10.55 -13.93
C PHE A 544 -4.85 10.15 -14.33
N GLU A 545 -3.97 11.12 -14.42
CA GLU A 545 -2.59 10.92 -14.83
C GLU A 545 -1.65 11.19 -13.65
N TYR A 546 -0.80 10.24 -13.31
CA TYR A 546 0.23 10.36 -12.29
C TYR A 546 1.59 10.09 -12.90
N LYS A 547 2.40 11.13 -13.01
CA LYS A 547 3.77 11.10 -13.55
C LYS A 547 4.77 11.36 -12.46
N THR A 548 5.76 10.51 -12.40
CA THR A 548 6.97 10.70 -11.59
C THR A 548 8.12 11.11 -12.51
N ASN A 549 9.01 11.95 -12.01
CA ASN A 549 10.26 12.18 -12.68
C ASN A 549 11.25 11.12 -12.17
N GLU A 550 11.49 10.12 -13.01
CA GLU A 550 12.56 9.16 -12.78
C GLU A 550 13.95 9.79 -12.97
#